data_284fd8be6456e65a375edb36712afdbc
#
_entry.id   284fd8be6456e65a375edb36712afdbc
#
_cell.length_a   1.000
_cell.length_b   1.000
_cell.length_c   1.000
_cell.angle_alpha   90.00
_cell.angle_beta   90.00
_cell.angle_gamma   90.00
#
_symmetry.space_group_name_H-M   'P 1'
#
loop_
_entity.id
_entity.type
_entity.pdbx_description
1 polymer ?
#
loop_
_entity_poly.entity_id
_entity_poly.type
_entity_poly.pdbx_seq_one_letter_code
_entity_poly.pdbx_strand_id
1 'polypeptide(L)'
;MAYLELKNVSFQYPNGYTAVENVSMEFEKGEKVAIIGQNGAGKTTTVKLMNGLLRPAKGEVLVGGTSTEKYTTAQIAKNVGYVFQNPDDQIFQDSIYKEIAFGLLKSGMGKAEIDKKVKETATLCGLENVLEEHPYNLSYSKRKFITIAAIVVMDPDVVILDEPTAGQDRDSTERLGKIMNWLTAKNKIVITITHDMEFVVKEFERVI
;
A
#
# COMPACT_ATOMS: atom_id res chain seq x y z
N MET A 1 6.08 7.04 19.26
CA MET A 1 4.87 7.91 19.12
C MET A 1 4.21 7.50 17.82
N ALA A 2 2.95 7.08 17.88
CA ALA A 2 2.23 6.57 16.73
C ALA A 2 2.18 7.60 15.57
N TYR A 3 2.39 7.14 14.35
CA TYR A 3 2.33 7.96 13.14
C TYR A 3 1.00 7.83 12.41
N LEU A 4 0.44 6.61 12.37
CA LEU A 4 -0.90 6.33 11.87
C LEU A 4 -1.75 5.81 13.03
N GLU A 5 -2.89 6.44 13.28
CA GLU A 5 -3.78 6.09 14.38
C GLU A 5 -5.23 6.04 13.93
N LEU A 6 -5.95 5.03 14.39
CA LEU A 6 -7.42 4.96 14.34
C LEU A 6 -7.92 5.09 15.78
N LYS A 7 -8.84 6.02 16.05
CA LYS A 7 -9.39 6.26 17.39
C LYS A 7 -10.90 6.06 17.37
N ASN A 8 -11.36 4.95 17.95
CA ASN A 8 -12.79 4.59 18.08
C ASN A 8 -13.55 4.68 16.74
N VAL A 9 -12.89 4.22 15.66
CA VAL A 9 -13.37 4.35 14.29
C VAL A 9 -14.51 3.38 14.04
N SER A 10 -15.63 3.89 13.50
CA SER A 10 -16.74 3.09 12.99
C SER A 10 -17.09 3.53 11.57
N PHE A 11 -17.48 2.56 10.74
CA PHE A 11 -17.92 2.81 9.37
C PHE A 11 -19.08 1.91 8.96
N GLN A 12 -20.07 2.51 8.33
CA GLN A 12 -21.23 1.84 7.78
C GLN A 12 -21.36 2.19 6.28
N TYR A 13 -21.59 1.19 5.46
CA TYR A 13 -21.90 1.38 4.03
C TYR A 13 -23.33 1.95 3.84
N PRO A 14 -23.62 2.60 2.69
CA PRO A 14 -24.94 3.17 2.42
C PRO A 14 -26.10 2.17 2.47
N ASN A 15 -25.82 0.88 2.29
CA ASN A 15 -26.79 -0.21 2.38
C ASN A 15 -27.12 -0.62 3.83
N GLY A 16 -26.59 0.09 4.83
CA GLY A 16 -26.80 -0.19 6.26
C GLY A 16 -25.85 -1.22 6.88
N TYR A 17 -24.95 -1.83 6.09
CA TYR A 17 -23.98 -2.79 6.61
C TYR A 17 -22.87 -2.09 7.38
N THR A 18 -22.73 -2.39 8.70
CA THR A 18 -21.64 -1.91 9.54
C THR A 18 -20.42 -2.80 9.31
N ALA A 19 -19.38 -2.27 8.67
CA ALA A 19 -18.18 -3.01 8.33
C ALA A 19 -17.04 -2.85 9.33
N VAL A 20 -17.03 -1.74 10.09
CA VAL A 20 -16.04 -1.46 11.14
C VAL A 20 -16.78 -0.85 12.31
N GLU A 21 -16.55 -1.34 13.53
CA GLU A 21 -17.24 -0.88 14.73
C GLU A 21 -16.24 -0.66 15.87
N ASN A 22 -16.12 0.59 16.31
CA ASN A 22 -15.31 1.02 17.46
C ASN A 22 -13.87 0.48 17.47
N VAL A 23 -13.19 0.56 16.32
CA VAL A 23 -11.82 0.04 16.14
C VAL A 23 -10.83 1.12 16.52
N SER A 24 -9.84 0.75 17.34
CA SER A 24 -8.69 1.58 17.68
C SER A 24 -7.40 0.80 17.38
N MET A 25 -6.49 1.42 16.63
CA MET A 25 -5.20 0.85 16.23
C MET A 25 -4.16 1.96 16.15
N GLU A 26 -2.91 1.62 16.46
CA GLU A 26 -1.77 2.54 16.38
C GLU A 26 -0.63 1.85 15.66
N PHE A 27 0.11 2.62 14.82
CA PHE A 27 1.25 2.13 14.05
C PHE A 27 2.40 3.12 14.19
N GLU A 28 3.59 2.61 14.53
CA GLU A 28 4.80 3.39 14.66
C GLU A 28 5.69 3.30 13.41
N LYS A 29 6.51 4.32 13.17
CA LYS A 29 7.45 4.29 12.04
C LYS A 29 8.44 3.13 12.19
N GLY A 30 8.72 2.47 11.07
CA GLY A 30 9.58 1.29 11.01
C GLY A 30 8.86 -0.04 11.29
N GLU A 31 7.58 -0.01 11.65
CA GLU A 31 6.81 -1.24 11.88
C GLU A 31 6.42 -1.97 10.59
N LYS A 32 6.38 -3.29 10.69
CA LYS A 32 5.81 -4.20 9.71
C LYS A 32 4.69 -5.01 10.39
N VAL A 33 3.44 -4.77 9.97
CA VAL A 33 2.24 -5.29 10.64
C VAL A 33 1.38 -6.07 9.67
N ALA A 34 0.97 -7.29 10.04
CA ALA A 34 -0.04 -8.06 9.32
C ALA A 34 -1.43 -7.84 9.94
N ILE A 35 -2.42 -7.60 9.09
CA ILE A 35 -3.84 -7.62 9.47
C ILE A 35 -4.43 -8.91 8.89
N ILE A 36 -4.88 -9.81 9.78
CA ILE A 36 -5.44 -11.10 9.41
C ILE A 36 -6.90 -11.20 9.82
N GLY A 37 -7.61 -12.18 9.31
CA GLY A 37 -9.01 -12.43 9.69
C GLY A 37 -9.83 -12.97 8.52
N GLN A 38 -11.04 -13.41 8.82
CA GLN A 38 -11.96 -13.98 7.84
C GLN A 38 -12.38 -12.99 6.77
N ASN A 39 -12.86 -13.50 5.62
CA ASN A 39 -13.47 -12.66 4.60
C ASN A 39 -14.73 -11.97 5.18
N GLY A 40 -14.87 -10.68 4.89
CA GLY A 40 -15.96 -9.88 5.46
C GLY A 40 -15.67 -9.27 6.84
N ALA A 41 -14.54 -9.57 7.49
CA ALA A 41 -14.16 -9.00 8.80
C ALA A 41 -13.80 -7.49 8.79
N GLY A 42 -13.97 -6.80 7.66
CA GLY A 42 -13.72 -5.35 7.59
C GLY A 42 -12.28 -4.94 7.30
N LYS A 43 -11.34 -5.88 7.06
CA LYS A 43 -9.92 -5.57 6.82
C LYS A 43 -9.69 -4.52 5.73
N THR A 44 -10.18 -4.78 4.52
CA THR A 44 -10.06 -3.86 3.39
C THR A 44 -10.79 -2.53 3.66
N THR A 45 -11.92 -2.54 4.35
CA THR A 45 -12.61 -1.32 4.77
C THR A 45 -11.74 -0.50 5.73
N THR A 46 -11.12 -1.15 6.71
CA THR A 46 -10.23 -0.50 7.68
C THR A 46 -9.06 0.18 6.99
N VAL A 47 -8.37 -0.48 6.07
CA VAL A 47 -7.24 0.14 5.35
C VAL A 47 -7.68 1.25 4.39
N LYS A 48 -8.89 1.15 3.82
CA LYS A 48 -9.48 2.25 3.03
C LYS A 48 -9.84 3.48 3.87
N LEU A 49 -10.10 3.31 5.16
CA LEU A 49 -10.22 4.42 6.10
C LEU A 49 -8.85 5.04 6.41
N MET A 50 -7.79 4.22 6.54
CA MET A 50 -6.43 4.70 6.79
C MET A 50 -5.89 5.59 5.66
N ASN A 51 -6.18 5.25 4.40
CA ASN A 51 -5.70 6.02 3.24
C ASN A 51 -6.69 7.09 2.75
N GLY A 52 -7.82 7.28 3.44
CA GLY A 52 -8.81 8.29 3.14
C GLY A 52 -9.67 8.04 1.90
N LEU A 53 -9.68 6.81 1.35
CA LEU A 53 -10.65 6.39 0.33
C LEU A 53 -12.06 6.28 0.90
N LEU A 54 -12.15 5.92 2.19
CA LEU A 54 -13.39 5.99 2.98
C LEU A 54 -13.21 6.98 4.12
N ARG A 55 -14.32 7.53 4.62
CA ARG A 55 -14.34 8.44 5.77
C ARG A 55 -15.07 7.76 6.93
N PRO A 56 -14.54 7.85 8.16
CA PRO A 56 -15.22 7.26 9.31
C PRO A 56 -16.57 7.93 9.57
N ALA A 57 -17.58 7.14 9.97
CA ALA A 57 -18.85 7.66 10.44
C ALA A 57 -18.76 8.14 11.90
N LYS A 58 -17.85 7.51 12.69
CA LYS A 58 -17.51 7.90 14.06
C LYS A 58 -16.01 7.68 14.28
N GLY A 59 -15.46 8.40 15.26
CA GLY A 59 -14.03 8.36 15.57
C GLY A 59 -13.22 9.16 14.57
N GLU A 60 -11.92 8.99 14.58
CA GLU A 60 -10.99 9.71 13.70
C GLU A 60 -9.81 8.86 13.27
N VAL A 61 -9.24 9.20 12.11
CA VAL A 61 -7.99 8.63 11.60
C VAL A 61 -6.96 9.75 11.55
N LEU A 62 -5.81 9.54 12.19
CA LEU A 62 -4.71 10.50 12.23
C LEU A 62 -3.50 9.98 11.44
N VAL A 63 -2.88 10.85 10.65
CA VAL A 63 -1.62 10.59 9.93
C VAL A 63 -0.65 11.69 10.33
N GLY A 64 0.48 11.33 10.94
CA GLY A 64 1.44 12.31 11.46
C GLY A 64 0.82 13.26 12.49
N GLY A 65 -0.11 12.78 13.31
CA GLY A 65 -0.81 13.57 14.33
C GLY A 65 -1.92 14.49 13.79
N THR A 66 -2.22 14.45 12.48
CA THR A 66 -3.26 15.29 11.89
C THR A 66 -4.40 14.45 11.34
N SER A 67 -5.65 14.84 11.66
CA SER A 67 -6.86 14.15 11.20
C SER A 67 -6.97 14.14 9.67
N THR A 68 -7.25 12.97 9.11
CA THR A 68 -7.45 12.78 7.67
C THR A 68 -8.66 13.57 7.12
N GLU A 69 -9.61 13.96 7.97
CA GLU A 69 -10.76 14.77 7.57
C GLU A 69 -10.36 16.14 7.02
N LYS A 70 -9.20 16.67 7.44
CA LYS A 70 -8.67 17.96 6.99
C LYS A 70 -8.07 17.92 5.59
N TYR A 71 -7.93 16.75 4.98
CA TYR A 71 -7.23 16.54 3.73
C TYR A 71 -8.10 15.85 2.69
N THR A 72 -7.83 16.13 1.42
CA THR A 72 -8.36 15.35 0.30
C THR A 72 -7.68 13.97 0.24
N THR A 73 -8.34 12.99 -0.37
CA THR A 73 -7.74 11.66 -0.60
C THR A 73 -6.38 11.74 -1.32
N ALA A 74 -6.25 12.65 -2.31
CA ALA A 74 -5.01 12.86 -3.03
C ALA A 74 -3.87 13.42 -2.15
N GLN A 75 -4.20 14.21 -1.12
CA GLN A 75 -3.21 14.70 -0.15
C GLN A 75 -2.79 13.60 0.81
N ILE A 76 -3.73 12.76 1.27
CA ILE A 76 -3.45 11.61 2.14
C ILE A 76 -2.59 10.58 1.38
N ALA A 77 -2.89 10.32 0.11
CA ALA A 77 -2.16 9.37 -0.73
C ALA A 77 -0.66 9.67 -0.88
N LYS A 78 -0.23 10.91 -0.62
CA LYS A 78 1.20 11.26 -0.57
C LYS A 78 1.92 10.64 0.62
N ASN A 79 1.22 10.41 1.73
CA ASN A 79 1.77 9.87 2.96
C ASN A 79 1.36 8.41 3.20
N VAL A 80 0.20 7.98 2.70
CA VAL A 80 -0.35 6.64 2.88
C VAL A 80 -0.63 6.03 1.51
N GLY A 81 0.34 5.31 0.98
CA GLY A 81 0.20 4.56 -0.28
C GLY A 81 -0.60 3.27 -0.08
N TYR A 82 -1.42 2.93 -1.06
CA TYR A 82 -2.25 1.72 -1.02
C TYR A 82 -2.12 0.93 -2.32
N VAL A 83 -1.71 -0.31 -2.20
CA VAL A 83 -1.64 -1.28 -3.30
C VAL A 83 -2.88 -2.15 -3.24
N PHE A 84 -3.68 -2.13 -4.29
CA PHE A 84 -4.94 -2.87 -4.38
C PHE A 84 -4.73 -4.37 -4.49
N GLN A 85 -5.70 -5.13 -4.04
CA GLN A 85 -5.71 -6.59 -4.15
C GLN A 85 -5.57 -7.06 -5.61
N ASN A 86 -6.34 -6.45 -6.52
CA ASN A 86 -6.25 -6.73 -7.95
C ASN A 86 -5.46 -5.62 -8.65
N PRO A 87 -4.29 -5.93 -9.26
CA PRO A 87 -3.49 -4.93 -9.96
C PRO A 87 -4.21 -4.31 -11.16
N ASP A 88 -5.15 -5.02 -11.78
CA ASP A 88 -5.88 -4.53 -12.95
C ASP A 88 -6.86 -3.40 -12.62
N ASP A 89 -7.22 -3.23 -11.34
CA ASP A 89 -8.02 -2.09 -10.85
C ASP A 89 -7.17 -0.83 -10.62
N GLN A 90 -5.84 -0.94 -10.71
CA GLN A 90 -4.91 0.15 -10.41
C GLN A 90 -4.10 0.58 -11.63
N ILE A 91 -3.78 -0.34 -12.56
CA ILE A 91 -2.95 -0.08 -13.74
C ILE A 91 -3.78 0.58 -14.85
N PHE A 92 -3.32 1.73 -15.37
CA PHE A 92 -4.02 2.46 -16.42
C PHE A 92 -3.11 3.08 -17.49
N GLN A 93 -1.78 2.96 -17.37
CA GLN A 93 -0.83 3.47 -18.36
C GLN A 93 -0.50 2.42 -19.43
N ASP A 94 0.01 2.89 -20.56
CA ASP A 94 0.40 2.08 -21.72
C ASP A 94 1.83 1.51 -21.64
N SER A 95 2.64 1.96 -20.67
CA SER A 95 3.95 1.36 -20.37
C SER A 95 4.23 1.33 -18.87
N ILE A 96 5.06 0.36 -18.47
CA ILE A 96 5.44 0.16 -17.06
C ILE A 96 6.19 1.39 -16.55
N TYR A 97 7.07 1.98 -17.37
CA TYR A 97 7.75 3.22 -17.02
C TYR A 97 6.75 4.34 -16.67
N LYS A 98 5.73 4.56 -17.53
CA LYS A 98 4.73 5.61 -17.30
C LYS A 98 3.88 5.33 -16.07
N GLU A 99 3.53 4.06 -15.82
CA GLU A 99 2.78 3.67 -14.63
C GLU A 99 3.56 4.00 -13.36
N ILE A 100 4.84 3.62 -13.28
CA ILE A 100 5.68 3.93 -12.12
C ILE A 100 5.92 5.43 -11.99
N ALA A 101 6.21 6.14 -13.09
CA ALA A 101 6.50 7.57 -13.07
C ALA A 101 5.27 8.45 -12.75
N PHE A 102 4.04 7.95 -12.93
CA PHE A 102 2.82 8.74 -12.90
C PHE A 102 2.67 9.59 -11.62
N GLY A 103 2.90 9.00 -10.45
CA GLY A 103 2.81 9.69 -9.17
C GLY A 103 3.83 10.83 -9.00
N LEU A 104 4.94 10.78 -9.73
CA LEU A 104 6.02 11.77 -9.67
C LEU A 104 5.80 12.96 -10.62
N LEU A 105 4.93 12.84 -11.63
CA LEU A 105 4.76 13.88 -12.66
C LEU A 105 4.34 15.26 -12.11
N LYS A 106 3.68 15.30 -10.95
CA LYS A 106 3.25 16.53 -10.27
C LYS A 106 4.07 16.86 -9.03
N SER A 107 5.23 16.22 -8.86
CA SER A 107 6.10 16.45 -7.68
C SER A 107 6.97 17.69 -7.79
N GLY A 108 7.12 18.27 -8.98
CA GLY A 108 8.07 19.34 -9.28
C GLY A 108 9.50 18.84 -9.58
N MET A 109 9.73 17.52 -9.58
CA MET A 109 11.03 16.91 -9.90
C MET A 109 11.37 17.09 -11.40
N GLY A 110 12.66 17.24 -11.69
CA GLY A 110 13.17 17.21 -13.06
C GLY A 110 13.11 15.81 -13.69
N LYS A 111 13.03 15.75 -15.02
CA LYS A 111 12.94 14.45 -15.74
C LYS A 111 14.06 13.49 -15.35
N ALA A 112 15.30 13.94 -15.28
CA ALA A 112 16.44 13.08 -14.92
C ALA A 112 16.31 12.47 -13.50
N GLU A 113 15.73 13.20 -12.55
CA GLU A 113 15.49 12.71 -11.20
C GLU A 113 14.36 11.67 -11.19
N ILE A 114 13.29 11.92 -11.94
CA ILE A 114 12.19 10.94 -12.12
C ILE A 114 12.74 9.66 -12.74
N ASP A 115 13.51 9.77 -13.84
CA ASP A 115 14.11 8.62 -14.54
C ASP A 115 14.97 7.78 -13.57
N LYS A 116 15.77 8.44 -12.73
CA LYS A 116 16.60 7.78 -11.72
C LYS A 116 15.73 7.01 -10.70
N LYS A 117 14.73 7.67 -10.11
CA LYS A 117 13.83 7.05 -9.12
C LYS A 117 13.07 5.86 -9.71
N VAL A 118 12.56 6.00 -10.92
CA VAL A 118 11.84 4.92 -11.62
C VAL A 118 12.76 3.71 -11.82
N LYS A 119 14.00 3.91 -12.31
CA LYS A 119 14.95 2.81 -12.52
C LYS A 119 15.34 2.12 -11.22
N GLU A 120 15.62 2.88 -10.15
CA GLU A 120 15.96 2.32 -8.84
C GLU A 120 14.80 1.49 -8.27
N THR A 121 13.57 2.00 -8.38
CA THR A 121 12.37 1.29 -7.90
C THR A 121 12.05 0.07 -8.77
N ALA A 122 12.21 0.18 -10.09
CA ALA A 122 12.04 -0.94 -11.01
C ALA A 122 13.02 -2.08 -10.69
N THR A 123 14.28 -1.76 -10.42
CA THR A 123 15.29 -2.75 -10.00
C THR A 123 14.88 -3.45 -8.69
N LEU A 124 14.42 -2.70 -7.70
CA LEU A 124 13.92 -3.26 -6.44
C LEU A 124 12.76 -4.25 -6.68
N CYS A 125 11.87 -3.92 -7.62
CA CYS A 125 10.68 -4.71 -7.95
C CYS A 125 10.94 -5.79 -9.04
N GLY A 126 12.14 -5.86 -9.65
CA GLY A 126 12.49 -6.81 -10.71
C GLY A 126 11.82 -6.51 -12.05
N LEU A 127 11.68 -5.23 -12.36
CA LEU A 127 11.03 -4.71 -13.57
C LEU A 127 12.00 -3.95 -14.49
N GLU A 128 13.31 -3.91 -14.16
CA GLU A 128 14.32 -3.10 -14.83
C GLU A 128 14.44 -3.36 -16.33
N ASN A 129 14.15 -4.59 -16.76
CA ASN A 129 14.30 -5.01 -18.16
C ASN A 129 13.01 -4.90 -18.99
N VAL A 130 11.89 -4.45 -18.40
CA VAL A 130 10.58 -4.45 -19.03
C VAL A 130 9.88 -3.10 -18.98
N LEU A 131 10.61 -2.02 -18.64
CA LEU A 131 10.03 -0.69 -18.42
C LEU A 131 9.24 -0.14 -19.61
N GLU A 132 9.66 -0.45 -20.83
CA GLU A 132 9.01 0.02 -22.07
C GLU A 132 7.84 -0.87 -22.51
N GLU A 133 7.64 -2.02 -21.85
CA GLU A 133 6.57 -2.94 -22.20
C GLU A 133 5.22 -2.42 -21.70
N HIS A 134 4.16 -2.86 -22.40
CA HIS A 134 2.79 -2.65 -21.93
C HIS A 134 2.53 -3.54 -20.70
N PRO A 135 1.97 -3.01 -19.59
CA PRO A 135 1.76 -3.77 -18.35
C PRO A 135 1.05 -5.11 -18.54
N TYR A 136 0.05 -5.15 -19.43
CA TYR A 136 -0.74 -6.36 -19.69
C TYR A 136 -0.02 -7.42 -20.52
N ASN A 137 1.18 -7.16 -21.03
CA ASN A 137 2.05 -8.20 -21.60
C ASN A 137 2.70 -9.06 -20.50
N LEU A 138 2.68 -8.60 -19.25
CA LEU A 138 3.25 -9.33 -18.12
C LEU A 138 2.20 -10.22 -17.44
N SER A 139 2.69 -11.27 -16.77
CA SER A 139 1.86 -12.13 -15.93
C SER A 139 1.18 -11.36 -14.81
N TYR A 140 0.08 -11.89 -14.28
CA TYR A 140 -0.63 -11.31 -13.13
C TYR A 140 0.31 -11.05 -11.94
N SER A 141 1.18 -12.02 -11.62
CA SER A 141 2.20 -11.88 -10.58
C SER A 141 3.08 -10.64 -10.80
N LYS A 142 3.63 -10.47 -11.99
CA LYS A 142 4.47 -9.30 -12.33
C LYS A 142 3.69 -7.99 -12.32
N ARG A 143 2.40 -7.98 -12.72
CA ARG A 143 1.57 -6.76 -12.64
C ARG A 143 1.42 -6.26 -11.21
N LYS A 144 1.36 -7.14 -10.20
CA LYS A 144 1.37 -6.71 -8.79
C LYS A 144 2.63 -5.93 -8.43
N PHE A 145 3.80 -6.33 -8.93
CA PHE A 145 5.04 -5.57 -8.71
C PHE A 145 5.05 -4.21 -9.40
N ILE A 146 4.33 -4.06 -10.53
CA ILE A 146 4.15 -2.75 -11.16
C ILE A 146 3.36 -1.82 -10.21
N THR A 147 2.25 -2.27 -9.64
CA THR A 147 1.45 -1.47 -8.70
C THR A 147 2.21 -1.16 -7.41
N ILE A 148 2.99 -2.11 -6.89
CA ILE A 148 3.89 -1.87 -5.75
C ILE A 148 4.93 -0.80 -6.11
N ALA A 149 5.58 -0.90 -7.26
CA ALA A 149 6.58 0.07 -7.72
C ALA A 149 5.99 1.47 -7.88
N ALA A 150 4.78 1.59 -8.44
CA ALA A 150 4.07 2.86 -8.61
C ALA A 150 3.76 3.57 -7.28
N ILE A 151 3.56 2.81 -6.21
CA ILE A 151 3.37 3.37 -4.86
C ILE A 151 4.73 3.66 -4.19
N VAL A 152 5.67 2.72 -4.24
CA VAL A 152 6.97 2.83 -3.55
C VAL A 152 7.82 3.98 -4.08
N VAL A 153 7.75 4.26 -5.38
CA VAL A 153 8.50 5.36 -6.02
C VAL A 153 8.15 6.74 -5.46
N MET A 154 6.92 6.88 -4.96
CA MET A 154 6.44 8.12 -4.33
C MET A 154 6.99 8.35 -2.92
N ASP A 155 7.66 7.34 -2.35
CA ASP A 155 8.29 7.36 -1.02
C ASP A 155 7.33 7.72 0.15
N PRO A 156 6.11 7.14 0.21
CA PRO A 156 5.16 7.45 1.28
C PRO A 156 5.68 6.99 2.64
N ASP A 157 5.13 7.54 3.73
CA ASP A 157 5.48 7.12 5.09
C ASP A 157 4.81 5.79 5.51
N VAL A 158 3.67 5.49 4.91
CA VAL A 158 2.91 4.25 5.12
C VAL A 158 2.66 3.58 3.78
N VAL A 159 2.95 2.30 3.68
CA VAL A 159 2.62 1.45 2.51
C VAL A 159 1.67 0.35 2.96
N ILE A 160 0.48 0.35 2.39
CA ILE A 160 -0.53 -0.67 2.64
C ILE A 160 -0.57 -1.63 1.45
N LEU A 161 -0.46 -2.93 1.71
CA LEU A 161 -0.49 -4.00 0.72
C LEU A 161 -1.71 -4.88 0.98
N ASP A 162 -2.66 -4.91 0.04
CA ASP A 162 -3.87 -5.72 0.17
C ASP A 162 -3.71 -7.03 -0.61
N GLU A 163 -3.61 -8.16 0.11
CA GLU A 163 -3.41 -9.53 -0.40
C GLU A 163 -2.25 -9.63 -1.43
N PRO A 164 -1.04 -9.16 -1.08
CA PRO A 164 0.05 -9.08 -2.05
C PRO A 164 0.62 -10.46 -2.45
N THR A 165 0.45 -11.51 -1.63
CA THR A 165 0.92 -12.86 -1.90
C THR A 165 -0.01 -13.67 -2.79
N ALA A 166 -1.27 -13.24 -2.98
CA ALA A 166 -2.24 -13.96 -3.80
C ALA A 166 -1.76 -14.08 -5.26
N GLY A 167 -1.62 -15.33 -5.73
CA GLY A 167 -1.14 -15.63 -7.09
C GLY A 167 0.36 -15.44 -7.29
N GLN A 168 1.15 -15.33 -6.22
CA GLN A 168 2.60 -15.24 -6.27
C GLN A 168 3.24 -16.64 -6.14
N ASP A 169 4.36 -16.83 -6.85
CA ASP A 169 5.26 -17.94 -6.61
C ASP A 169 6.22 -17.63 -5.46
N ARG A 170 7.05 -18.62 -5.11
CA ARG A 170 8.01 -18.49 -4.00
C ARG A 170 8.99 -17.34 -4.20
N ASP A 171 9.56 -17.20 -5.40
CA ASP A 171 10.56 -16.17 -5.69
C ASP A 171 9.95 -14.77 -5.60
N SER A 172 8.72 -14.63 -6.08
CA SER A 172 7.94 -13.39 -5.96
C SER A 172 7.60 -13.07 -4.51
N THR A 173 7.22 -14.06 -3.72
CA THR A 173 6.96 -13.89 -2.28
C THR A 173 8.23 -13.49 -1.52
N GLU A 174 9.38 -14.08 -1.84
CA GLU A 174 10.68 -13.69 -1.25
C GLU A 174 11.07 -12.25 -1.66
N ARG A 175 10.81 -11.87 -2.90
CA ARG A 175 11.02 -10.49 -3.37
C ARG A 175 10.14 -9.50 -2.62
N LEU A 176 8.88 -9.85 -2.39
CA LEU A 176 7.96 -9.02 -1.60
C LEU A 176 8.50 -8.79 -0.18
N GLY A 177 8.98 -9.84 0.49
CA GLY A 177 9.64 -9.74 1.79
C GLY A 177 10.83 -8.78 1.78
N LYS A 178 11.69 -8.84 0.73
CA LYS A 178 12.83 -7.92 0.57
C LYS A 178 12.37 -6.46 0.40
N ILE A 179 11.30 -6.21 -0.36
CA ILE A 179 10.73 -4.86 -0.54
C ILE A 179 10.22 -4.33 0.80
N MET A 180 9.47 -5.14 1.56
CA MET A 180 8.95 -4.74 2.87
C MET A 180 10.09 -4.43 3.86
N ASN A 181 11.12 -5.26 3.91
CA ASN A 181 12.30 -5.03 4.75
C ASN A 181 13.08 -3.78 4.34
N TRP A 182 13.18 -3.50 3.04
CA TRP A 182 13.78 -2.26 2.54
C TRP A 182 12.98 -1.02 2.96
N LEU A 183 11.64 -1.10 2.94
CA LEU A 183 10.76 0.00 3.39
C LEU A 183 10.92 0.25 4.90
N THR A 184 10.88 -0.78 5.74
CA THR A 184 11.01 -0.64 7.20
C THR A 184 12.40 -0.16 7.60
N ALA A 185 13.47 -0.58 6.89
CA ALA A 185 14.82 -0.06 7.08
C ALA A 185 14.93 1.45 6.77
N LYS A 186 14.02 1.99 5.95
CA LYS A 186 13.84 3.42 5.70
C LYS A 186 12.86 4.09 6.67
N ASN A 187 12.54 3.42 7.77
CA ASN A 187 11.63 3.94 8.79
C ASN A 187 10.18 4.16 8.28
N LYS A 188 9.77 3.42 7.24
CA LYS A 188 8.40 3.41 6.73
C LYS A 188 7.56 2.38 7.48
N ILE A 189 6.25 2.60 7.56
CA ILE A 189 5.29 1.64 8.08
C ILE A 189 4.82 0.75 6.92
N VAL A 190 4.83 -0.56 7.12
CA VAL A 190 4.27 -1.51 6.15
C VAL A 190 3.12 -2.25 6.80
N ILE A 191 1.92 -2.09 6.24
CA ILE A 191 0.71 -2.79 6.68
C ILE A 191 0.30 -3.76 5.58
N THR A 192 0.15 -5.03 5.90
CA THR A 192 -0.23 -6.05 4.92
C THR A 192 -1.49 -6.76 5.36
N ILE A 193 -2.53 -6.75 4.53
CA ILE A 193 -3.66 -7.66 4.67
C ILE A 193 -3.30 -8.95 3.97
N THR A 194 -3.39 -10.08 4.65
CA THR A 194 -3.18 -11.39 4.04
C THR A 194 -3.86 -12.50 4.82
N HIS A 195 -4.15 -13.59 4.13
CA HIS A 195 -4.57 -14.87 4.71
C HIS A 195 -3.48 -15.95 4.59
N ASP A 196 -2.31 -15.61 4.07
CA ASP A 196 -1.14 -16.48 3.93
C ASP A 196 -0.40 -16.55 5.26
N MET A 197 -0.72 -17.58 6.08
CA MET A 197 -0.14 -17.74 7.41
C MET A 197 1.36 -18.07 7.38
N GLU A 198 1.84 -18.76 6.34
CA GLU A 198 3.28 -19.04 6.19
C GLU A 198 4.05 -17.74 5.99
N PHE A 199 3.53 -16.86 5.14
CA PHE A 199 4.09 -15.52 4.92
C PHE A 199 4.03 -14.68 6.20
N VAL A 200 2.92 -14.72 6.94
CA VAL A 200 2.76 -13.98 8.20
C VAL A 200 3.81 -14.40 9.22
N VAL A 201 3.97 -15.70 9.48
CA VAL A 201 4.95 -16.21 10.45
C VAL A 201 6.38 -15.88 10.07
N LYS A 202 6.68 -15.87 8.76
CA LYS A 202 8.03 -15.58 8.25
C LYS A 202 8.39 -14.10 8.32
N GLU A 203 7.44 -13.21 8.03
CA GLU A 203 7.75 -11.82 7.72
C GLU A 203 7.32 -10.82 8.80
N PHE A 204 6.42 -11.16 9.71
CA PHE A 204 5.82 -10.19 10.63
C PHE A 204 6.04 -10.57 12.09
N GLU A 205 6.40 -9.57 12.90
CA GLU A 205 6.50 -9.69 14.36
C GLU A 205 5.20 -9.26 15.06
N ARG A 206 4.41 -8.41 14.38
CA ARG A 206 3.14 -7.90 14.90
C ARG A 206 1.98 -8.30 13.99
N VAL A 207 0.93 -8.85 14.58
CA VAL A 207 -0.29 -9.30 13.91
C VAL A 207 -1.50 -8.70 14.63
N ILE A 208 -2.49 -8.27 13.86
CA ILE A 208 -3.76 -7.70 14.33
C ILE A 208 -4.92 -8.49 13.72
#